data_d9600ac66d237f48ea13e2cd62849a04
#
_entry.id   d9600ac66d237f48ea13e2cd62849a04
#
_cell.length_a   1.000
_cell.length_b   1.000
_cell.length_c   1.000
_cell.angle_alpha   90.00
_cell.angle_beta   90.00
_cell.angle_gamma   90.00
#
_symmetry.space_group_name_H-M   'P 1'
#
loop_
_entity.id
_entity.type
_entity.pdbx_description
1 polymer ?
#
loop_
_entity_poly.entity_id
_entity_poly.type
_entity_poly.pdbx_seq_one_letter_code
_entity_poly.pdbx_strand_id
1 'polypeptide(L)'
;MRERHAGEMSAPVAPLRFHARRRSTAARQAEGMSRRRSVCGVALICSIGVLMLLASQRLVSTANMERTPFIDIGRTIQQWSSNEIDIDEPVNYTKEISDVVSEMRQIIGAEMEDYQYPNGLYNVTARSLADLVPELGGQPIRNLVITTWRSGSTFLGDVLNSHPGNFYHYEPLLDYDIVRIREEPSASEAVRILKALLNCNYTGLDHYLEYGKYHVWLFTHNTRLWEQCQQHPSLCWLPEFLNPFCRLFPFQSMKTVRLKLSLAERLLADKSLNVRVLLLVRDPRGTLQSRKHRSWCPGSPDCSEPRILCSDLVADYESAKEFAVKYPNRFRVVRYEDLSVTPYRSVKELFQFFGLDFHPNVQKFLDTHTKVDVGGVSSTYRNSKSAPFHWRQDLSFLEVRAIQRHCKQAMDSWGYVEAFNSTHQREFNPLSDYKLA
;
A
#
# COMPACT_ATOMS: atom_id res chain seq x y z
N MET A 1 55.73 26.72 34.21
CA MET A 1 56.43 26.20 35.42
C MET A 1 56.05 24.76 35.61
N ARG A 2 57.04 23.87 35.45
CA ARG A 2 57.33 22.56 36.06
C ARG A 2 56.18 21.51 35.98
N GLU A 3 56.35 20.47 35.12
CA GLU A 3 57.26 19.29 35.25
C GLU A 3 56.85 18.40 36.44
N ARG A 4 56.63 17.10 36.33
CA ARG A 4 57.30 15.83 35.92
C ARG A 4 56.56 14.73 36.61
N HIS A 5 56.50 13.49 36.36
CA HIS A 5 57.23 12.35 35.82
C HIS A 5 56.30 11.13 35.98
N ALA A 6 56.09 10.28 35.05
CA ALA A 6 56.86 9.07 34.62
C ALA A 6 56.89 7.89 35.61
N GLY A 7 56.59 6.69 35.15
CA GLY A 7 56.83 5.42 35.80
C GLY A 7 56.26 4.22 35.06
N GLU A 8 57.03 3.71 34.11
CA GLU A 8 56.93 2.34 33.53
C GLU A 8 57.19 1.28 34.58
N MET A 9 56.59 0.09 34.39
CA MET A 9 57.41 -1.16 34.49
C MET A 9 56.68 -2.37 33.87
N SER A 10 57.46 -3.09 33.06
CA SER A 10 57.16 -4.27 32.28
C SER A 10 57.50 -5.58 33.00
N ALA A 11 56.97 -6.69 32.46
CA ALA A 11 57.46 -8.05 32.31
C ALA A 11 57.25 -9.07 33.47
N PRO A 12 57.45 -10.41 33.24
CA PRO A 12 57.59 -11.14 31.99
C PRO A 12 56.77 -12.49 31.91
N VAL A 13 56.85 -13.09 30.73
CA VAL A 13 56.34 -14.39 30.27
C VAL A 13 57.22 -15.56 30.81
N ALA A 14 56.62 -16.71 31.08
CA ALA A 14 57.33 -17.98 31.14
C ALA A 14 56.46 -19.16 30.60
N PRO A 15 57.05 -20.15 29.92
CA PRO A 15 56.37 -21.15 29.11
C PRO A 15 56.14 -22.48 29.85
N LEU A 16 55.11 -23.22 29.46
CA LEU A 16 54.89 -24.60 29.95
C LEU A 16 55.08 -25.65 28.83
N ARG A 17 55.83 -26.67 29.19
CA ARG A 17 56.35 -27.74 28.37
C ARG A 17 55.32 -28.84 28.07
N PHE A 18 55.48 -29.41 26.89
CA PHE A 18 54.90 -30.68 26.44
C PHE A 18 55.35 -31.90 27.26
N HIS A 19 54.42 -32.78 27.58
CA HIS A 19 54.71 -34.19 27.92
C HIS A 19 53.87 -35.15 27.05
N ALA A 20 54.58 -35.88 26.18
CA ALA A 20 54.03 -36.98 25.41
C ALA A 20 53.97 -38.24 26.32
N ARG A 21 52.82 -38.92 26.28
CA ARG A 21 52.67 -40.28 26.76
C ARG A 21 52.15 -41.23 25.70
N ARG A 22 52.93 -42.27 25.43
CA ARG A 22 52.58 -43.41 24.54
C ARG A 22 51.32 -44.12 25.06
N ARG A 23 50.41 -44.45 24.12
CA ARG A 23 49.36 -45.46 24.38
C ARG A 23 49.51 -46.64 23.44
N SER A 24 49.28 -47.81 24.03
CA SER A 24 49.47 -49.16 23.56
C SER A 24 48.43 -49.64 22.55
N THR A 25 48.85 -50.60 21.76
CA THR A 25 48.18 -51.31 20.66
C THR A 25 47.14 -52.33 21.16
N ALA A 26 45.94 -51.85 21.55
CA ALA A 26 44.84 -52.78 21.86
C ALA A 26 43.45 -52.33 21.39
N ALA A 27 43.38 -51.41 20.38
CA ALA A 27 42.10 -50.77 19.94
C ALA A 27 41.75 -51.00 18.46
N ARG A 28 42.33 -52.03 17.79
CA ARG A 28 42.10 -52.24 16.34
C ARG A 28 40.97 -53.23 15.96
N GLN A 29 40.30 -53.86 16.88
CA GLN A 29 39.24 -54.84 16.56
C GLN A 29 37.83 -54.46 16.92
N ALA A 30 37.59 -53.28 17.56
CA ALA A 30 36.25 -52.82 17.89
C ALA A 30 35.65 -51.77 16.91
N GLU A 31 36.45 -51.23 15.98
CA GLU A 31 35.96 -50.14 15.06
C GLU A 31 35.22 -50.67 13.82
N GLY A 32 35.31 -51.95 13.47
CA GLY A 32 34.67 -52.50 12.27
C GLY A 32 33.15 -52.71 12.37
N MET A 33 32.62 -52.90 13.58
CA MET A 33 31.20 -53.20 13.80
C MET A 33 30.34 -51.96 14.11
N SER A 34 30.95 -50.88 14.58
CA SER A 34 30.24 -49.61 14.86
C SER A 34 29.92 -48.82 13.58
N ARG A 35 30.79 -48.87 12.57
CA ARG A 35 30.54 -48.14 11.28
C ARG A 35 29.38 -48.71 10.46
N ARG A 36 29.10 -50.00 10.48
CA ARG A 36 27.96 -50.59 9.73
C ARG A 36 26.60 -50.24 10.34
N ARG A 37 26.51 -50.09 11.67
CA ARG A 37 25.25 -49.67 12.35
C ARG A 37 24.95 -48.19 12.18
N SER A 38 25.99 -47.33 12.09
CA SER A 38 25.80 -45.90 11.87
C SER A 38 25.32 -45.56 10.44
N VAL A 39 25.81 -46.28 9.42
CA VAL A 39 25.41 -46.04 8.03
C VAL A 39 23.95 -46.46 7.77
N CYS A 40 23.52 -47.59 8.37
CA CYS A 40 22.09 -47.98 8.27
C CYS A 40 21.14 -47.03 9.01
N GLY A 41 21.56 -46.46 10.16
CA GLY A 41 20.77 -45.49 10.90
C GLY A 41 20.58 -44.16 10.14
N VAL A 42 21.64 -43.67 9.52
CA VAL A 42 21.58 -42.42 8.71
C VAL A 42 20.74 -42.63 7.44
N ALA A 43 20.87 -43.79 6.78
CA ALA A 43 20.04 -44.11 5.60
C ALA A 43 18.54 -44.23 5.96
N LEU A 44 18.19 -44.76 7.13
CA LEU A 44 16.81 -44.85 7.60
C LEU A 44 16.21 -43.48 7.94
N ILE A 45 16.98 -42.59 8.56
CA ILE A 45 16.57 -41.24 8.89
C ILE A 45 16.38 -40.40 7.62
N CYS A 46 17.28 -40.53 6.63
CA CYS A 46 17.14 -39.86 5.34
C CYS A 46 15.91 -40.35 4.57
N SER A 47 15.59 -41.64 4.57
CA SER A 47 14.41 -42.17 3.89
C SER A 47 13.12 -41.77 4.59
N ILE A 48 13.08 -41.66 5.92
CA ILE A 48 11.91 -41.13 6.65
C ILE A 48 11.75 -39.63 6.38
N GLY A 49 12.83 -38.86 6.31
CA GLY A 49 12.79 -37.44 5.97
C GLY A 49 12.26 -37.19 4.56
N VAL A 50 12.67 -37.98 3.57
CA VAL A 50 12.14 -37.90 2.21
C VAL A 50 10.65 -38.31 2.13
N LEU A 51 10.25 -39.37 2.86
CA LEU A 51 8.86 -39.78 2.95
C LEU A 51 7.96 -38.74 3.64
N MET A 52 8.47 -38.08 4.69
CA MET A 52 7.76 -36.95 5.35
C MET A 52 7.64 -35.75 4.42
N LEU A 53 8.66 -35.42 3.62
CA LEU A 53 8.61 -34.37 2.60
C LEU A 53 7.61 -34.69 1.50
N LEU A 54 7.56 -35.93 1.01
CA LEU A 54 6.61 -36.37 0.00
C LEU A 54 5.17 -36.48 0.56
N ALA A 55 4.99 -36.84 1.81
CA ALA A 55 3.69 -36.84 2.49
C ALA A 55 3.21 -35.41 2.76
N SER A 56 4.08 -34.49 3.13
CA SER A 56 3.72 -33.06 3.29
C SER A 56 3.32 -32.42 1.97
N GLN A 57 3.95 -32.79 0.85
CA GLN A 57 3.55 -32.33 -0.48
C GLN A 57 2.19 -32.90 -0.92
N ARG A 58 1.82 -34.11 -0.50
CA ARG A 58 0.49 -34.69 -0.78
C ARG A 58 -0.62 -34.14 0.12
N LEU A 59 -0.31 -33.80 1.37
CA LEU A 59 -1.28 -33.18 2.29
C LEU A 59 -1.59 -31.72 1.93
N VAL A 60 -0.69 -31.01 1.24
CA VAL A 60 -0.92 -29.67 0.69
C VAL A 60 -1.79 -29.72 -0.58
N SER A 61 -1.87 -30.89 -1.25
CA SER A 61 -2.63 -31.05 -2.50
C SER A 61 -4.13 -31.33 -2.32
N THR A 62 -4.63 -31.52 -1.10
CA THR A 62 -6.05 -31.84 -0.84
C THR A 62 -6.83 -30.80 -0.04
N ALA A 63 -6.20 -29.67 0.30
CA ALA A 63 -6.92 -28.49 0.76
C ALA A 63 -7.24 -27.62 -0.46
N ASN A 64 -8.37 -27.91 -1.13
CA ASN A 64 -9.00 -26.98 -2.07
C ASN A 64 -9.49 -25.75 -1.28
N MET A 65 -8.55 -24.88 -0.91
CA MET A 65 -8.83 -23.50 -0.64
C MET A 65 -8.61 -22.78 -1.97
N GLU A 66 -9.66 -22.26 -2.57
CA GLU A 66 -9.59 -21.40 -3.74
C GLU A 66 -8.55 -20.29 -3.46
N ARG A 67 -7.35 -20.51 -3.97
CA ARG A 67 -6.31 -19.49 -4.00
C ARG A 67 -6.73 -18.51 -5.08
N THR A 68 -7.16 -17.33 -4.68
CA THR A 68 -7.04 -16.18 -5.59
C THR A 68 -5.59 -16.19 -6.11
N PRO A 69 -5.39 -16.13 -7.42
CA PRO A 69 -4.05 -16.25 -7.99
C PRO A 69 -3.18 -15.12 -7.46
N PHE A 70 -2.16 -15.46 -6.70
CA PHE A 70 -1.07 -14.55 -6.39
C PHE A 70 -0.34 -14.31 -7.71
N ILE A 71 -0.57 -13.14 -8.31
CA ILE A 71 0.07 -12.78 -9.58
C ILE A 71 1.57 -12.73 -9.31
N ASP A 72 2.30 -13.64 -9.93
CA ASP A 72 3.77 -13.63 -9.94
C ASP A 72 4.24 -12.48 -10.86
N ILE A 73 4.33 -11.30 -10.25
CA ILE A 73 4.72 -10.06 -10.92
C ILE A 73 6.07 -10.21 -11.65
N GLY A 74 6.98 -11.04 -11.11
CA GLY A 74 8.28 -11.29 -11.72
C GLY A 74 8.19 -12.00 -13.08
N ARG A 75 7.32 -13.00 -13.22
CA ARG A 75 7.08 -13.68 -14.51
C ARG A 75 6.36 -12.79 -15.51
N THR A 76 5.40 -12.01 -15.04
CA THR A 76 4.64 -11.09 -15.90
C THR A 76 5.57 -10.01 -16.51
N ILE A 77 6.49 -9.44 -15.72
CA ILE A 77 7.46 -8.43 -16.20
C ILE A 77 8.39 -9.02 -17.25
N GLN A 78 8.87 -10.26 -17.07
CA GLN A 78 9.75 -10.92 -18.05
C GLN A 78 9.03 -11.21 -19.38
N GLN A 79 7.75 -11.53 -19.34
CA GLN A 79 6.94 -11.80 -20.53
C GLN A 79 6.62 -10.50 -21.30
N TRP A 80 6.56 -9.36 -20.62
CA TRP A 80 6.33 -8.04 -21.24
C TRP A 80 7.58 -7.44 -21.89
N SER A 81 8.77 -7.77 -21.40
CA SER A 81 10.04 -7.26 -21.97
C SER A 81 10.53 -8.04 -23.19
N SER A 82 9.95 -9.22 -23.48
CA SER A 82 10.41 -10.09 -24.57
C SER A 82 9.58 -10.01 -25.87
N ASN A 83 8.47 -9.29 -25.87
CA ASN A 83 7.70 -9.05 -27.08
C ASN A 83 8.14 -7.72 -27.73
N GLU A 84 9.25 -7.74 -28.46
CA GLU A 84 9.51 -6.75 -29.51
C GLU A 84 8.44 -6.98 -30.59
N ILE A 85 7.47 -6.06 -30.65
CA ILE A 85 6.45 -6.04 -31.70
C ILE A 85 7.13 -5.47 -32.94
N ASP A 86 7.27 -6.29 -33.99
CA ASP A 86 7.64 -5.86 -35.34
C ASP A 86 6.61 -4.82 -35.82
N ILE A 87 7.08 -3.58 -36.04
CA ILE A 87 6.23 -2.45 -36.44
C ILE A 87 6.21 -2.40 -37.96
N ASP A 88 5.36 -3.23 -38.58
CA ASP A 88 5.22 -3.20 -40.06
C ASP A 88 3.76 -3.25 -40.55
N GLU A 89 2.81 -2.60 -39.87
CA GLU A 89 1.55 -2.03 -40.41
C GLU A 89 0.78 -1.38 -39.21
N PRO A 90 0.02 -0.29 -39.40
CA PRO A 90 -0.81 0.27 -38.33
C PRO A 90 -1.91 -0.73 -37.98
N VAL A 91 -1.68 -1.51 -36.93
CA VAL A 91 -2.68 -2.45 -36.42
C VAL A 91 -3.92 -1.65 -36.02
N ASN A 92 -5.04 -1.92 -36.67
CA ASN A 92 -6.31 -1.27 -36.35
C ASN A 92 -6.96 -1.96 -35.15
N TYR A 93 -6.70 -1.47 -33.96
CA TYR A 93 -7.29 -1.97 -32.69
C TYR A 93 -8.76 -1.62 -32.49
N THR A 94 -9.40 -0.90 -33.41
CA THR A 94 -10.76 -0.33 -33.21
C THR A 94 -11.79 -1.42 -32.88
N LYS A 95 -11.74 -2.57 -33.56
CA LYS A 95 -12.67 -3.66 -33.32
C LYS A 95 -12.43 -4.31 -31.97
N GLU A 96 -11.18 -4.62 -31.64
CA GLU A 96 -10.80 -5.23 -30.37
C GLU A 96 -11.19 -4.34 -29.18
N ILE A 97 -10.91 -3.05 -29.26
CA ILE A 97 -11.35 -2.04 -28.26
C ILE A 97 -12.87 -2.05 -28.12
N SER A 98 -13.59 -2.04 -29.22
CA SER A 98 -15.06 -2.04 -29.20
C SER A 98 -15.63 -3.28 -28.54
N ASP A 99 -15.06 -4.46 -28.81
CA ASP A 99 -15.49 -5.73 -28.25
C ASP A 99 -15.26 -5.77 -26.74
N VAL A 100 -14.05 -5.43 -26.25
CA VAL A 100 -13.69 -5.36 -24.83
C VAL A 100 -14.55 -4.36 -24.07
N VAL A 101 -14.73 -3.15 -24.61
CA VAL A 101 -15.55 -2.10 -24.00
C VAL A 101 -17.03 -2.54 -23.93
N SER A 102 -17.54 -3.21 -24.96
CA SER A 102 -18.92 -3.68 -24.99
C SER A 102 -19.17 -4.80 -23.96
N GLU A 103 -18.26 -5.73 -23.83
CA GLU A 103 -18.32 -6.80 -22.81
C GLU A 103 -18.30 -6.21 -21.39
N MET A 104 -17.34 -5.34 -21.10
CA MET A 104 -17.21 -4.72 -19.78
C MET A 104 -18.44 -3.87 -19.43
N ARG A 105 -19.06 -3.17 -20.39
CA ARG A 105 -20.29 -2.42 -20.17
C ARG A 105 -21.43 -3.32 -19.67
N GLN A 106 -21.57 -4.53 -20.24
CA GLN A 106 -22.58 -5.48 -19.81
C GLN A 106 -22.29 -6.00 -18.39
N ILE A 107 -21.02 -6.32 -18.11
CA ILE A 107 -20.59 -6.78 -16.77
C ILE A 107 -20.89 -5.72 -15.70
N ILE A 108 -20.44 -4.47 -15.91
CA ILE A 108 -20.69 -3.39 -14.94
C ILE A 108 -22.19 -3.13 -14.78
N GLY A 109 -22.96 -3.16 -15.88
CA GLY A 109 -24.40 -2.96 -15.83
C GLY A 109 -25.09 -3.99 -14.96
N ALA A 110 -24.74 -5.27 -15.10
CA ALA A 110 -25.28 -6.36 -14.30
C ALA A 110 -24.86 -6.28 -12.82
N GLU A 111 -23.57 -6.00 -12.55
CA GLU A 111 -23.06 -5.92 -11.18
C GLU A 111 -23.57 -4.68 -10.42
N MET A 112 -24.02 -3.65 -11.12
CA MET A 112 -24.56 -2.41 -10.56
C MET A 112 -26.09 -2.34 -10.57
N GLU A 113 -26.79 -3.41 -10.92
CA GLU A 113 -28.25 -3.44 -11.00
C GLU A 113 -28.93 -3.08 -9.67
N ASP A 114 -28.37 -3.62 -8.55
CA ASP A 114 -28.88 -3.40 -7.20
C ASP A 114 -28.24 -2.21 -6.46
N TYR A 115 -27.49 -1.35 -7.16
CA TYR A 115 -26.83 -0.21 -6.55
C TYR A 115 -27.83 0.73 -5.87
N GLN A 116 -27.51 1.07 -4.60
CA GLN A 116 -28.34 1.96 -3.79
C GLN A 116 -27.86 3.40 -3.89
N TYR A 117 -28.61 4.21 -4.63
CA TYR A 117 -28.29 5.63 -4.83
C TYR A 117 -28.44 6.42 -3.52
N PRO A 118 -27.48 7.28 -3.18
CA PRO A 118 -27.49 8.03 -1.91
C PRO A 118 -28.54 9.15 -1.81
N ASN A 119 -29.40 9.36 -2.82
CA ASN A 119 -30.59 10.22 -2.81
C ASN A 119 -30.35 11.63 -2.22
N GLY A 120 -29.36 12.34 -2.72
CA GLY A 120 -29.01 13.70 -2.28
C GLY A 120 -28.08 13.75 -1.06
N LEU A 121 -27.76 12.63 -0.43
CA LEU A 121 -26.75 12.58 0.61
C LEU A 121 -25.39 12.98 0.03
N TYR A 122 -24.67 13.84 0.73
CA TYR A 122 -23.36 14.38 0.28
C TYR A 122 -23.38 14.98 -1.14
N ASN A 123 -24.49 15.62 -1.52
CA ASN A 123 -24.69 16.25 -2.86
C ASN A 123 -24.63 15.27 -4.04
N VAL A 124 -24.98 14.02 -3.85
CA VAL A 124 -25.21 13.06 -4.93
C VAL A 124 -26.69 13.07 -5.30
N THR A 125 -26.99 13.43 -6.55
CA THR A 125 -28.38 13.58 -7.05
C THR A 125 -28.77 12.54 -8.10
N ALA A 126 -27.90 11.55 -8.36
CA ALA A 126 -28.14 10.48 -9.32
C ALA A 126 -29.35 9.62 -8.92
N ARG A 127 -30.15 9.24 -9.92
CA ARG A 127 -31.34 8.39 -9.76
C ARG A 127 -31.23 7.09 -10.55
N SER A 128 -30.34 7.08 -11.52
CA SER A 128 -30.07 5.93 -12.39
C SER A 128 -28.56 5.78 -12.61
N LEU A 129 -28.13 4.61 -13.06
CA LEU A 129 -26.75 4.38 -13.43
C LEU A 129 -26.29 5.30 -14.56
N ALA A 130 -27.17 5.60 -15.51
CA ALA A 130 -26.90 6.51 -16.63
C ALA A 130 -26.51 7.93 -16.17
N ASP A 131 -27.05 8.38 -15.04
CA ASP A 131 -26.71 9.72 -14.49
C ASP A 131 -25.24 9.78 -14.01
N LEU A 132 -24.62 8.63 -13.76
CA LEU A 132 -23.25 8.50 -13.21
C LEU A 132 -22.24 8.04 -14.27
N VAL A 133 -22.65 7.36 -15.33
CA VAL A 133 -21.74 6.79 -16.33
C VAL A 133 -21.32 7.82 -17.37
N PRO A 134 -20.04 8.22 -17.44
CA PRO A 134 -19.57 9.25 -18.37
C PRO A 134 -19.80 8.92 -19.84
N GLU A 135 -19.76 7.65 -20.22
CA GLU A 135 -20.06 7.20 -21.59
C GLU A 135 -21.48 7.59 -22.02
N LEU A 136 -22.42 7.60 -21.09
CA LEU A 136 -23.83 7.94 -21.31
C LEU A 136 -24.12 9.44 -21.08
N GLY A 137 -23.08 10.26 -20.89
CA GLY A 137 -23.20 11.68 -20.56
C GLY A 137 -23.42 11.97 -19.08
N GLY A 138 -23.38 10.94 -18.23
CA GLY A 138 -23.52 11.06 -16.79
C GLY A 138 -22.29 11.71 -16.11
N GLN A 139 -22.47 12.10 -14.86
CA GLN A 139 -21.42 12.69 -14.03
C GLN A 139 -20.94 11.69 -12.98
N PRO A 140 -19.75 11.13 -13.13
CA PRO A 140 -19.24 10.12 -12.19
C PRO A 140 -18.99 10.71 -10.81
N ILE A 141 -19.16 9.87 -9.80
CA ILE A 141 -18.73 10.23 -8.44
C ILE A 141 -17.21 10.08 -8.37
N ARG A 142 -16.53 11.17 -8.02
CA ARG A 142 -15.06 11.23 -7.98
C ARG A 142 -14.56 11.33 -6.56
N ASN A 143 -13.60 10.48 -6.20
CA ASN A 143 -13.02 10.36 -4.86
C ASN A 143 -11.50 10.42 -4.92
N LEU A 144 -10.88 11.22 -4.05
CA LEU A 144 -9.45 11.36 -3.94
C LEU A 144 -9.01 11.13 -2.49
N VAL A 145 -8.17 10.13 -2.27
CA VAL A 145 -7.50 9.88 -0.98
C VAL A 145 -6.12 10.52 -1.00
N ILE A 146 -5.91 11.50 -0.11
CA ILE A 146 -4.62 12.15 0.13
C ILE A 146 -4.04 11.63 1.44
N THR A 147 -2.76 11.36 1.44
CA THR A 147 -2.06 10.86 2.61
C THR A 147 -0.54 10.97 2.45
N THR A 148 0.22 10.24 3.25
CA THR A 148 1.68 10.11 3.14
C THR A 148 2.10 8.65 3.03
N TRP A 149 3.36 8.38 2.66
CA TRP A 149 3.86 7.00 2.56
C TRP A 149 3.69 6.22 3.87
N ARG A 150 3.24 4.99 3.74
CA ARG A 150 3.05 4.02 4.83
C ARG A 150 1.97 4.37 5.86
N SER A 151 0.93 5.06 5.43
CA SER A 151 -0.26 5.41 6.23
C SER A 151 -1.36 4.36 6.25
N GLY A 152 -1.21 3.21 5.55
CA GLY A 152 -2.28 2.23 5.36
C GLY A 152 -3.15 2.49 4.12
N SER A 153 -2.78 3.45 3.29
CA SER A 153 -3.57 3.88 2.13
C SER A 153 -3.68 2.84 1.01
N THR A 154 -2.73 1.91 0.89
CA THR A 154 -2.87 0.81 -0.08
C THR A 154 -4.05 -0.07 0.30
N PHE A 155 -4.21 -0.43 1.59
CA PHE A 155 -5.39 -1.15 2.06
C PHE A 155 -6.69 -0.41 1.71
N LEU A 156 -6.78 0.89 2.00
CA LEU A 156 -7.98 1.67 1.68
C LEU A 156 -8.22 1.77 0.17
N GLY A 157 -7.16 1.89 -0.63
CA GLY A 157 -7.25 1.88 -2.09
C GLY A 157 -7.78 0.56 -2.63
N ASP A 158 -7.29 -0.57 -2.11
CA ASP A 158 -7.75 -1.89 -2.49
C ASP A 158 -9.21 -2.14 -2.03
N VAL A 159 -9.62 -1.59 -0.88
CA VAL A 159 -11.03 -1.54 -0.45
C VAL A 159 -11.90 -0.80 -1.47
N LEU A 160 -11.47 0.35 -1.95
CA LEU A 160 -12.19 1.10 -2.99
C LEU A 160 -12.23 0.33 -4.31
N ASN A 161 -11.11 -0.29 -4.70
CA ASN A 161 -10.99 -1.09 -5.92
C ASN A 161 -11.85 -2.38 -5.89
N SER A 162 -12.17 -2.90 -4.71
CA SER A 162 -13.04 -4.08 -4.58
C SER A 162 -14.51 -3.82 -4.93
N HIS A 163 -14.92 -2.55 -5.03
CA HIS A 163 -16.27 -2.18 -5.50
C HIS A 163 -16.37 -2.30 -7.02
N PRO A 164 -17.35 -3.05 -7.57
CA PRO A 164 -17.41 -3.39 -9.01
C PRO A 164 -17.56 -2.18 -9.93
N GLY A 165 -18.27 -1.15 -9.50
CA GLY A 165 -18.47 0.08 -10.28
C GLY A 165 -17.34 1.11 -10.16
N ASN A 166 -16.21 0.77 -9.51
CA ASN A 166 -15.16 1.75 -9.24
C ASN A 166 -13.94 1.55 -10.15
N PHE A 167 -13.57 2.59 -10.89
CA PHE A 167 -12.30 2.67 -11.59
C PHE A 167 -11.25 3.30 -10.68
N TYR A 168 -10.21 2.54 -10.33
CA TYR A 168 -9.24 2.96 -9.34
C TYR A 168 -7.89 3.35 -9.94
N HIS A 169 -7.44 4.57 -9.65
CA HIS A 169 -6.10 5.05 -10.04
C HIS A 169 -5.15 4.96 -8.85
N TYR A 170 -4.19 4.05 -8.92
CA TYR A 170 -3.17 3.89 -7.92
C TYR A 170 -2.00 4.85 -8.15
N GLU A 171 -1.69 5.70 -7.18
CA GLU A 171 -0.50 6.59 -7.19
C GLU A 171 -0.23 7.34 -8.52
N PRO A 172 -1.17 8.15 -9.02
CA PRO A 172 -1.00 8.82 -10.33
C PRO A 172 0.24 9.71 -10.46
N LEU A 173 0.86 10.08 -9.34
CA LEU A 173 2.05 10.92 -9.27
C LEU A 173 3.31 10.12 -8.94
N LEU A 174 3.36 8.83 -9.29
CA LEU A 174 4.46 7.94 -8.92
C LEU A 174 5.79 8.35 -9.57
N ASP A 175 5.77 8.96 -10.74
CA ASP A 175 6.91 9.48 -11.50
C ASP A 175 7.65 10.65 -10.80
N TYR A 176 7.04 11.28 -9.81
CA TYR A 176 7.73 12.24 -8.95
C TYR A 176 8.63 11.59 -7.89
N ASP A 177 8.86 10.29 -7.98
CA ASP A 177 9.71 9.51 -7.07
C ASP A 177 9.34 9.70 -5.58
N ILE A 178 10.30 9.79 -4.68
CA ILE A 178 10.08 9.91 -3.23
C ILE A 178 10.10 11.39 -2.81
N VAL A 179 9.31 12.19 -3.52
CA VAL A 179 9.17 13.62 -3.28
C VAL A 179 7.71 13.97 -2.99
N ARG A 180 7.47 14.78 -1.96
CA ARG A 180 6.16 15.35 -1.70
C ARG A 180 6.03 16.70 -2.41
N ILE A 181 5.01 16.82 -3.24
CA ILE A 181 4.70 18.03 -4.00
C ILE A 181 4.00 19.01 -3.06
N ARG A 182 4.65 20.15 -2.78
CA ARG A 182 4.18 21.16 -1.83
C ARG A 182 3.79 22.48 -2.48
N GLU A 183 4.40 22.80 -3.62
CA GLU A 183 4.28 24.10 -4.30
C GLU A 183 4.68 24.00 -5.78
N GLU A 184 4.63 25.15 -6.48
CA GLU A 184 5.11 25.27 -7.87
C GLU A 184 6.64 25.02 -7.95
N PRO A 185 7.16 24.56 -9.11
CA PRO A 185 6.45 24.39 -10.39
C PRO A 185 5.68 23.07 -10.51
N SER A 186 5.91 22.08 -9.66
CA SER A 186 5.35 20.72 -9.79
C SER A 186 3.83 20.66 -9.48
N ALA A 187 3.32 21.60 -8.69
CA ALA A 187 1.93 21.57 -8.22
C ALA A 187 0.92 21.66 -9.36
N SER A 188 1.14 22.56 -10.32
CA SER A 188 0.21 22.75 -11.44
C SER A 188 0.13 21.52 -12.33
N GLU A 189 1.25 20.92 -12.65
CA GLU A 189 1.28 19.69 -13.46
C GLU A 189 0.69 18.50 -12.72
N ALA A 190 1.01 18.31 -11.45
CA ALA A 190 0.41 17.26 -10.63
C ALA A 190 -1.13 17.37 -10.59
N VAL A 191 -1.66 18.57 -10.36
CA VAL A 191 -3.11 18.80 -10.37
C VAL A 191 -3.72 18.56 -11.76
N ARG A 192 -3.02 18.92 -12.84
CA ARG A 192 -3.44 18.67 -14.22
C ARG A 192 -3.60 17.17 -14.50
N ILE A 193 -2.60 16.37 -14.10
CA ILE A 193 -2.62 14.90 -14.25
C ILE A 193 -3.80 14.31 -13.47
N LEU A 194 -3.96 14.66 -12.18
CA LEU A 194 -5.06 14.16 -11.36
C LEU A 194 -6.42 14.51 -11.95
N LYS A 195 -6.59 15.76 -12.45
CA LYS A 195 -7.83 16.21 -13.09
C LYS A 195 -8.11 15.45 -14.38
N ALA A 196 -7.11 15.21 -15.21
CA ALA A 196 -7.25 14.48 -16.47
C ALA A 196 -7.72 13.03 -16.19
N LEU A 197 -7.07 12.34 -15.27
CA LEU A 197 -7.42 10.97 -14.90
C LEU A 197 -8.82 10.86 -14.26
N LEU A 198 -9.20 11.80 -13.37
CA LEU A 198 -10.57 11.87 -12.82
C LEU A 198 -11.65 12.10 -13.88
N ASN A 199 -11.29 12.60 -15.04
CA ASN A 199 -12.16 12.78 -16.19
C ASN A 199 -12.00 11.70 -17.25
N CYS A 200 -11.30 10.59 -16.95
CA CYS A 200 -11.01 9.53 -17.91
C CYS A 200 -10.41 10.08 -19.22
N ASN A 201 -9.48 11.02 -19.11
CA ASN A 201 -8.78 11.61 -20.24
C ASN A 201 -7.29 11.32 -20.16
N TYR A 202 -6.86 10.29 -20.84
CA TYR A 202 -5.45 9.89 -20.97
C TYR A 202 -4.74 10.54 -22.13
N THR A 203 -5.48 11.28 -22.99
CA THR A 203 -4.91 12.00 -24.13
C THR A 203 -3.97 13.10 -23.64
N GLY A 204 -2.74 13.12 -24.18
CA GLY A 204 -1.68 14.05 -23.73
C GLY A 204 -1.06 13.71 -22.39
N LEU A 205 -1.23 12.49 -21.92
CA LEU A 205 -0.53 11.93 -20.75
C LEU A 205 0.57 10.92 -21.18
N ASP A 206 1.27 11.20 -22.28
CA ASP A 206 2.23 10.30 -22.90
C ASP A 206 3.34 9.88 -21.91
N HIS A 207 3.86 10.83 -21.13
CA HIS A 207 4.86 10.54 -20.11
C HIS A 207 4.32 9.60 -19.02
N TYR A 208 3.07 9.80 -18.55
CA TYR A 208 2.43 8.94 -17.56
C TYR A 208 2.24 7.51 -18.08
N LEU A 209 1.82 7.37 -19.34
CA LEU A 209 1.63 6.07 -20.00
C LEU A 209 2.96 5.37 -20.24
N GLU A 210 3.96 6.09 -20.71
CA GLU A 210 5.31 5.54 -20.92
C GLU A 210 5.96 5.11 -19.61
N TYR A 211 5.85 5.93 -18.55
CA TYR A 211 6.30 5.57 -17.21
C TYR A 211 5.57 4.32 -16.70
N GLY A 212 4.27 4.20 -16.97
CA GLY A 212 3.43 3.06 -16.59
C GLY A 212 3.88 1.74 -17.20
N LYS A 213 4.39 1.71 -18.45
CA LYS A 213 4.91 0.50 -19.09
C LYS A 213 6.03 -0.15 -18.28
N TYR A 214 6.89 0.65 -17.66
CA TYR A 214 7.99 0.18 -16.81
C TYR A 214 7.59 0.03 -15.34
N HIS A 215 6.45 0.59 -14.94
CA HIS A 215 5.95 0.62 -13.58
C HIS A 215 4.50 0.13 -13.53
N VAL A 216 4.29 -1.11 -13.99
CA VAL A 216 2.96 -1.72 -14.21
C VAL A 216 2.05 -1.70 -12.98
N TRP A 217 2.62 -1.54 -11.77
CA TRP A 217 1.82 -1.41 -10.54
C TRP A 217 0.95 -0.16 -10.50
N LEU A 218 1.15 0.83 -11.36
CA LEU A 218 0.20 1.92 -11.58
C LEU A 218 -1.18 1.38 -12.01
N PHE A 219 -1.22 0.28 -12.76
CA PHE A 219 -2.43 -0.32 -13.29
C PHE A 219 -2.84 -1.62 -12.61
N THR A 220 -1.90 -2.40 -12.04
CA THR A 220 -2.19 -3.69 -11.40
C THR A 220 -3.12 -3.57 -10.18
N HIS A 221 -3.16 -2.41 -9.53
CA HIS A 221 -4.10 -2.13 -8.45
C HIS A 221 -5.52 -1.79 -8.93
N ASN A 222 -5.74 -1.62 -10.24
CA ASN A 222 -7.06 -1.60 -10.83
C ASN A 222 -7.33 -2.98 -11.44
N THR A 223 -7.98 -3.85 -10.69
CA THR A 223 -8.16 -5.26 -11.08
C THR A 223 -8.92 -5.38 -12.39
N ARG A 224 -9.96 -4.57 -12.61
CA ARG A 224 -10.77 -4.58 -13.83
C ARG A 224 -9.95 -4.20 -15.07
N LEU A 225 -9.16 -3.15 -14.96
CA LEU A 225 -8.28 -2.74 -16.05
C LEU A 225 -7.17 -3.79 -16.27
N TRP A 226 -6.57 -4.30 -15.18
CA TRP A 226 -5.44 -5.21 -15.29
C TRP A 226 -5.81 -6.56 -15.88
N GLU A 227 -7.00 -7.07 -15.57
CA GLU A 227 -7.55 -8.28 -16.20
C GLU A 227 -7.64 -8.12 -17.72
N GLN A 228 -8.07 -6.96 -18.22
CA GLN A 228 -8.10 -6.68 -19.66
C GLN A 228 -6.69 -6.49 -20.23
N CYS A 229 -5.80 -5.82 -19.51
CA CYS A 229 -4.40 -5.70 -19.90
C CYS A 229 -3.66 -7.04 -20.05
N GLN A 230 -4.02 -8.03 -19.24
CA GLN A 230 -3.45 -9.37 -19.32
C GLN A 230 -3.96 -10.15 -20.55
N GLN A 231 -5.21 -9.91 -20.96
CA GLN A 231 -5.82 -10.55 -22.12
C GLN A 231 -5.46 -9.81 -23.42
N HIS A 232 -5.36 -8.47 -23.37
CA HIS A 232 -5.13 -7.57 -24.48
C HIS A 232 -3.94 -6.63 -24.22
N PRO A 233 -2.71 -7.14 -24.15
CA PRO A 233 -1.55 -6.34 -23.73
C PRO A 233 -1.28 -5.11 -24.61
N SER A 234 -1.56 -5.20 -25.89
CA SER A 234 -1.39 -4.12 -26.86
C SER A 234 -2.28 -2.92 -26.60
N LEU A 235 -3.44 -3.11 -25.95
CA LEU A 235 -4.39 -2.04 -25.67
C LEU A 235 -4.05 -1.23 -24.40
N CYS A 236 -3.35 -1.84 -23.45
CA CYS A 236 -3.21 -1.35 -22.06
C CYS A 236 -2.69 0.09 -21.95
N TRP A 237 -1.89 0.51 -22.92
CA TRP A 237 -1.21 1.82 -22.89
C TRP A 237 -1.73 2.80 -23.94
N LEU A 238 -2.85 2.48 -24.59
CA LEU A 238 -3.47 3.30 -25.63
C LEU A 238 -4.55 4.22 -25.05
N PRO A 239 -4.47 5.55 -25.18
CA PRO A 239 -5.56 6.45 -24.81
C PRO A 239 -6.89 6.08 -25.49
N GLU A 240 -6.86 5.54 -26.70
CA GLU A 240 -8.00 5.08 -27.49
C GLU A 240 -8.77 3.95 -26.80
N PHE A 241 -8.10 3.13 -26.01
CA PHE A 241 -8.69 2.10 -25.14
C PHE A 241 -9.01 2.61 -23.75
N LEU A 242 -8.07 3.27 -23.09
CA LEU A 242 -8.19 3.69 -21.69
C LEU A 242 -9.32 4.72 -21.49
N ASN A 243 -9.49 5.66 -22.42
CA ASN A 243 -10.54 6.66 -22.32
C ASN A 243 -11.96 6.06 -22.32
N PRO A 244 -12.38 5.28 -23.34
CA PRO A 244 -13.70 4.67 -23.33
C PRO A 244 -13.87 3.63 -22.21
N PHE A 245 -12.86 2.83 -21.92
CA PHE A 245 -12.92 1.84 -20.85
C PHE A 245 -13.15 2.48 -19.48
N CYS A 246 -12.36 3.50 -19.11
CA CYS A 246 -12.54 4.24 -17.86
C CYS A 246 -13.94 4.88 -17.76
N ARG A 247 -14.50 5.39 -18.87
CA ARG A 247 -15.81 6.05 -18.90
C ARG A 247 -17.01 5.14 -18.69
N LEU A 248 -16.80 3.83 -18.66
CA LEU A 248 -17.84 2.86 -18.30
C LEU A 248 -18.21 2.89 -16.82
N PHE A 249 -17.28 3.35 -15.97
CA PHE A 249 -17.40 3.23 -14.52
C PHE A 249 -18.05 4.45 -13.89
N PRO A 250 -19.12 4.27 -13.08
CA PRO A 250 -19.84 5.36 -12.41
C PRO A 250 -19.04 6.01 -11.29
N PHE A 251 -17.96 5.33 -10.80
CA PHE A 251 -17.10 5.83 -9.74
C PHE A 251 -15.66 5.92 -10.22
N GLN A 252 -15.03 7.05 -9.91
CA GLN A 252 -13.61 7.30 -10.17
C GLN A 252 -12.91 7.55 -8.85
N SER A 253 -12.04 6.68 -8.44
CA SER A 253 -11.28 6.84 -7.19
C SER A 253 -9.80 6.85 -7.44
N MET A 254 -9.05 7.64 -6.67
CA MET A 254 -7.61 7.63 -6.71
C MET A 254 -6.99 7.85 -5.34
N LYS A 255 -5.74 7.42 -5.20
CA LYS A 255 -4.96 7.60 -3.98
C LYS A 255 -3.59 8.14 -4.33
N THR A 256 -3.15 9.19 -3.62
CA THR A 256 -1.79 9.71 -3.73
C THR A 256 -1.16 9.99 -2.36
N VAL A 257 0.15 9.70 -2.25
CA VAL A 257 0.96 9.99 -1.06
C VAL A 257 1.85 11.22 -1.26
N ARG A 258 1.86 11.77 -2.49
CA ARG A 258 2.81 12.80 -2.91
C ARG A 258 2.25 14.21 -2.86
N LEU A 259 0.94 14.38 -2.83
CA LEU A 259 0.31 15.69 -2.88
C LEU A 259 0.10 16.26 -1.48
N LYS A 260 0.54 17.50 -1.22
CA LYS A 260 0.17 18.27 -0.02
C LYS A 260 -1.34 18.58 -0.06
N LEU A 261 -2.01 18.46 1.09
CA LEU A 261 -3.47 18.64 1.16
C LEU A 261 -3.94 19.99 0.61
N SER A 262 -3.24 21.09 0.89
CA SER A 262 -3.63 22.42 0.41
C SER A 262 -3.77 22.51 -1.12
N LEU A 263 -3.03 21.71 -1.88
CA LEU A 263 -3.11 21.69 -3.34
C LEU A 263 -4.40 21.04 -3.86
N ALA A 264 -5.03 20.19 -3.04
CA ALA A 264 -6.32 19.57 -3.39
C ALA A 264 -7.47 20.61 -3.46
N GLU A 265 -7.29 21.80 -2.92
CA GLU A 265 -8.27 22.87 -3.06
C GLU A 265 -8.57 23.19 -4.52
N ARG A 266 -7.56 23.13 -5.39
CA ARG A 266 -7.72 23.37 -6.84
C ARG A 266 -8.68 22.36 -7.49
N LEU A 267 -8.77 21.13 -6.94
CA LEU A 267 -9.73 20.10 -7.37
C LEU A 267 -11.10 20.27 -6.68
N LEU A 268 -11.10 20.58 -5.37
CA LEU A 268 -12.33 20.84 -4.61
C LEU A 268 -13.09 22.07 -5.10
N ALA A 269 -12.38 23.11 -5.51
CA ALA A 269 -12.98 24.35 -6.04
C ALA A 269 -13.56 24.16 -7.44
N ASP A 270 -13.12 23.16 -8.19
CA ASP A 270 -13.65 22.85 -9.51
C ASP A 270 -15.01 22.17 -9.40
N LYS A 271 -16.06 22.94 -9.66
CA LYS A 271 -17.45 22.46 -9.59
C LYS A 271 -17.76 21.38 -10.63
N SER A 272 -17.04 21.35 -11.76
CA SER A 272 -17.24 20.35 -12.81
C SER A 272 -16.75 18.96 -12.38
N LEU A 273 -15.77 18.88 -11.48
CA LEU A 273 -15.29 17.62 -10.92
C LEU A 273 -16.21 17.08 -9.83
N ASN A 274 -16.78 17.95 -9.02
CA ASN A 274 -17.53 17.55 -7.82
C ASN A 274 -16.81 16.47 -6.98
N VAL A 275 -15.48 16.58 -6.89
CA VAL A 275 -14.64 15.58 -6.23
C VAL A 275 -14.82 15.59 -4.72
N ARG A 276 -14.77 14.40 -4.10
CA ARG A 276 -14.67 14.23 -2.64
C ARG A 276 -13.23 13.93 -2.28
N VAL A 277 -12.72 14.60 -1.28
CA VAL A 277 -11.35 14.42 -0.79
C VAL A 277 -11.37 13.86 0.61
N LEU A 278 -10.65 12.76 0.81
CA LEU A 278 -10.36 12.16 2.11
C LEU A 278 -8.90 12.39 2.44
N LEU A 279 -8.62 12.95 3.61
CA LEU A 279 -7.30 12.93 4.21
C LEU A 279 -7.18 11.72 5.15
N LEU A 280 -6.27 10.80 4.84
CA LEU A 280 -5.93 9.68 5.72
C LEU A 280 -4.66 10.00 6.49
N VAL A 281 -4.77 10.11 7.81
CA VAL A 281 -3.67 10.42 8.73
C VAL A 281 -3.27 9.17 9.50
N ARG A 282 -2.01 9.05 9.87
CA ARG A 282 -1.50 7.97 10.72
C ARG A 282 -0.50 8.51 11.73
N ASP A 283 -0.45 7.87 12.91
CA ASP A 283 0.55 8.12 13.94
C ASP A 283 1.97 8.18 13.34
N PRO A 284 2.72 9.31 13.50
CA PRO A 284 4.05 9.44 12.92
C PRO A 284 5.02 8.37 13.41
N ARG A 285 4.86 7.83 14.61
CA ARG A 285 5.67 6.71 15.15
C ARG A 285 5.44 5.43 14.35
N GLY A 286 4.17 5.09 14.09
CA GLY A 286 3.80 3.94 13.27
C GLY A 286 4.15 4.12 11.79
N THR A 287 4.05 5.34 11.29
CA THR A 287 4.45 5.68 9.91
C THR A 287 5.95 5.48 9.72
N LEU A 288 6.78 6.08 10.58
CA LEU A 288 8.24 5.99 10.48
C LEU A 288 8.76 4.58 10.77
N GLN A 289 8.16 3.85 11.74
CA GLN A 289 8.46 2.44 11.96
C GLN A 289 8.26 1.62 10.67
N SER A 290 7.11 1.78 10.01
CA SER A 290 6.83 1.08 8.76
C SER A 290 7.75 1.47 7.61
N ARG A 291 8.27 2.70 7.59
CA ARG A 291 9.20 3.21 6.57
C ARG A 291 10.60 2.64 6.73
N LYS A 292 11.07 2.35 7.95
CA LYS A 292 12.39 1.72 8.22
C LYS A 292 12.59 0.40 7.47
N HIS A 293 11.52 -0.31 7.18
CA HIS A 293 11.56 -1.60 6.49
C HIS A 293 11.50 -1.47 4.96
N ARG A 294 11.74 -0.27 4.40
CA ARG A 294 11.69 -0.02 2.96
C ARG A 294 13.05 0.38 2.43
N SER A 295 13.57 -0.37 1.46
CA SER A 295 14.86 -0.09 0.82
C SER A 295 14.89 1.27 0.11
N TRP A 296 13.76 1.74 -0.39
CA TRP A 296 13.62 3.00 -1.11
C TRP A 296 13.45 4.24 -0.22
N CYS A 297 13.19 4.09 1.07
CA CYS A 297 12.93 5.22 1.96
C CYS A 297 14.20 5.84 2.59
N PRO A 298 15.17 5.05 3.10
CA PRO A 298 16.41 5.62 3.65
C PRO A 298 17.16 6.46 2.62
N GLY A 299 17.59 7.65 3.04
CA GLY A 299 18.26 8.61 2.17
C GLY A 299 17.35 9.58 1.42
N SER A 300 16.01 9.34 1.43
CA SER A 300 15.01 10.26 0.88
C SER A 300 14.42 11.08 2.03
N PRO A 301 14.73 12.39 2.17
CA PRO A 301 14.32 13.20 3.33
C PRO A 301 12.81 13.23 3.55
N ASP A 302 12.01 13.36 2.48
CA ASP A 302 10.54 13.36 2.55
C ASP A 302 9.97 12.04 3.12
N CYS A 303 10.72 10.95 3.01
CA CYS A 303 10.32 9.65 3.53
C CYS A 303 10.89 9.37 4.92
N SER A 304 12.18 9.69 5.17
CA SER A 304 12.92 9.21 6.35
C SER A 304 12.96 10.21 7.51
N GLU A 305 12.78 11.52 7.24
CA GLU A 305 12.99 12.58 8.22
C GLU A 305 11.74 12.86 9.07
N PRO A 306 11.77 12.62 10.41
CA PRO A 306 10.63 12.88 11.29
C PRO A 306 10.16 14.33 11.25
N ARG A 307 11.11 15.29 11.16
CA ARG A 307 10.80 16.71 11.12
C ARG A 307 9.99 17.09 9.88
N ILE A 308 10.36 16.56 8.72
CA ILE A 308 9.66 16.85 7.45
C ILE A 308 8.26 16.24 7.47
N LEU A 309 8.14 14.95 7.84
CA LEU A 309 6.85 14.31 7.99
C LEU A 309 5.91 15.11 8.91
N CYS A 310 6.42 15.53 10.07
CA CYS A 310 5.56 16.17 11.07
C CYS A 310 5.25 17.64 10.74
N SER A 311 6.15 18.33 10.03
CA SER A 311 5.84 19.64 9.44
C SER A 311 4.72 19.54 8.40
N ASP A 312 4.75 18.51 7.55
CA ASP A 312 3.66 18.25 6.60
C ASP A 312 2.34 17.92 7.30
N LEU A 313 2.36 17.10 8.35
CA LEU A 313 1.16 16.75 9.13
C LEU A 313 0.52 17.97 9.81
N VAL A 314 1.34 18.93 10.29
CA VAL A 314 0.85 20.21 10.83
C VAL A 314 0.23 21.07 9.73
N ALA A 315 0.90 21.19 8.58
CA ALA A 315 0.38 21.95 7.45
C ALA A 315 -0.92 21.35 6.89
N ASP A 316 -1.00 20.02 6.83
CA ASP A 316 -2.22 19.32 6.43
C ASP A 316 -3.35 19.50 7.46
N TYR A 317 -3.03 19.60 8.76
CA TYR A 317 -4.03 19.89 9.80
C TYR A 317 -4.65 21.29 9.63
N GLU A 318 -3.85 22.30 9.34
CA GLU A 318 -4.36 23.66 9.10
C GLU A 318 -5.25 23.69 7.85
N SER A 319 -4.83 23.05 6.75
CA SER A 319 -5.66 22.93 5.56
C SER A 319 -6.94 22.11 5.82
N ALA A 320 -6.87 21.08 6.67
CA ALA A 320 -8.03 20.27 7.01
C ALA A 320 -9.09 21.04 7.80
N LYS A 321 -8.68 21.94 8.72
CA LYS A 321 -9.62 22.84 9.42
C LYS A 321 -10.36 23.74 8.43
N GLU A 322 -9.62 24.34 7.51
CA GLU A 322 -10.21 25.19 6.47
C GLU A 322 -11.19 24.40 5.58
N PHE A 323 -10.79 23.23 5.12
CA PHE A 323 -11.60 22.41 4.21
C PHE A 323 -12.83 21.81 4.89
N ALA A 324 -12.75 21.49 6.19
CA ALA A 324 -13.90 21.01 6.96
C ALA A 324 -15.03 22.07 7.00
N VAL A 325 -14.68 23.35 7.08
CA VAL A 325 -15.64 24.46 7.04
C VAL A 325 -16.10 24.76 5.61
N LYS A 326 -15.16 24.84 4.65
CA LYS A 326 -15.43 25.28 3.28
C LYS A 326 -16.12 24.21 2.42
N TYR A 327 -15.84 22.94 2.69
CA TYR A 327 -16.32 21.79 1.90
C TYR A 327 -16.94 20.68 2.77
N PRO A 328 -17.90 20.95 3.66
CA PRO A 328 -18.35 20.01 4.70
C PRO A 328 -18.90 18.69 4.15
N ASN A 329 -19.45 18.69 2.92
CA ASN A 329 -19.99 17.49 2.25
C ASN A 329 -19.01 16.82 1.28
N ARG A 330 -17.82 17.41 1.08
CA ARG A 330 -16.84 16.94 0.09
C ARG A 330 -15.44 16.76 0.64
N PHE A 331 -15.22 17.07 1.91
CA PHE A 331 -13.96 16.85 2.60
C PHE A 331 -14.18 16.08 3.91
N ARG A 332 -13.34 15.11 4.18
CA ARG A 332 -13.33 14.34 5.42
C ARG A 332 -11.91 13.95 5.83
N VAL A 333 -11.70 13.75 7.12
CA VAL A 333 -10.46 13.21 7.69
C VAL A 333 -10.75 11.90 8.40
N VAL A 334 -9.83 10.94 8.28
CA VAL A 334 -9.87 9.68 9.03
C VAL A 334 -8.46 9.34 9.47
N ARG A 335 -8.30 8.90 10.73
CA ARG A 335 -7.05 8.29 11.18
C ARG A 335 -7.03 6.81 10.78
N TYR A 336 -5.87 6.34 10.36
CA TYR A 336 -5.64 4.93 10.03
C TYR A 336 -5.98 4.01 11.20
N GLU A 337 -5.68 4.45 12.41
CA GLU A 337 -5.96 3.73 13.65
C GLU A 337 -7.47 3.50 13.85
N ASP A 338 -8.28 4.53 13.67
CA ASP A 338 -9.74 4.45 13.80
C ASP A 338 -10.35 3.55 12.70
N LEU A 339 -9.84 3.70 11.47
CA LEU A 339 -10.22 2.82 10.34
C LEU A 339 -9.90 1.35 10.64
N SER A 340 -8.73 1.09 11.21
CA SER A 340 -8.22 -0.27 11.40
C SER A 340 -8.89 -1.00 12.57
N VAL A 341 -9.20 -0.31 13.64
CA VAL A 341 -9.83 -0.93 14.84
C VAL A 341 -11.27 -1.38 14.57
N THR A 342 -12.00 -0.63 13.74
CA THR A 342 -13.40 -0.93 13.38
C THR A 342 -13.62 -0.92 11.87
N PRO A 343 -12.93 -1.77 11.08
CA PRO A 343 -12.84 -1.64 9.62
C PRO A 343 -14.20 -1.67 8.92
N TYR A 344 -15.11 -2.56 9.31
CA TYR A 344 -16.44 -2.65 8.69
C TYR A 344 -17.27 -1.38 8.88
N ARG A 345 -17.33 -0.89 10.12
CA ARG A 345 -18.06 0.34 10.45
C ARG A 345 -17.44 1.53 9.73
N SER A 346 -16.13 1.68 9.84
CA SER A 346 -15.41 2.81 9.28
C SER A 346 -15.48 2.83 7.74
N VAL A 347 -15.33 1.67 7.08
CA VAL A 347 -15.48 1.58 5.63
C VAL A 347 -16.91 1.88 5.19
N LYS A 348 -17.94 1.38 5.90
CA LYS A 348 -19.33 1.69 5.59
C LYS A 348 -19.61 3.20 5.68
N GLU A 349 -19.12 3.87 6.73
CA GLU A 349 -19.26 5.32 6.90
C GLU A 349 -18.48 6.10 5.82
N LEU A 350 -17.29 5.61 5.41
CA LEU A 350 -16.52 6.20 4.32
C LEU A 350 -17.19 6.03 2.96
N PHE A 351 -17.78 4.86 2.69
CA PHE A 351 -18.48 4.59 1.44
C PHE A 351 -19.72 5.49 1.32
N GLN A 352 -20.46 5.70 2.40
CA GLN A 352 -21.53 6.70 2.42
C GLN A 352 -21.03 8.10 2.07
N PHE A 353 -19.91 8.53 2.67
CA PHE A 353 -19.28 9.81 2.33
C PHE A 353 -18.83 9.86 0.87
N PHE A 354 -18.27 8.79 0.34
CA PHE A 354 -17.85 8.70 -1.05
C PHE A 354 -19.01 8.55 -2.05
N GLY A 355 -20.23 8.34 -1.59
CA GLY A 355 -21.38 8.10 -2.45
C GLY A 355 -21.42 6.69 -3.03
N LEU A 356 -20.76 5.73 -2.41
CA LEU A 356 -20.75 4.32 -2.77
C LEU A 356 -21.60 3.52 -1.78
N ASP A 357 -22.24 2.43 -2.26
CA ASP A 357 -22.87 1.45 -1.39
C ASP A 357 -21.83 0.48 -0.78
N PHE A 358 -22.23 -0.18 0.29
CA PHE A 358 -21.38 -1.17 0.94
C PHE A 358 -21.55 -2.55 0.30
N HIS A 359 -21.06 -2.68 -0.93
CA HIS A 359 -21.23 -3.84 -1.80
C HIS A 359 -20.70 -5.15 -1.18
N PRO A 360 -21.28 -6.33 -1.49
CA PRO A 360 -20.81 -7.63 -1.00
C PRO A 360 -19.33 -7.92 -1.27
N ASN A 361 -18.79 -7.50 -2.42
CA ASN A 361 -17.37 -7.67 -2.74
C ASN A 361 -16.47 -6.90 -1.77
N VAL A 362 -16.88 -5.71 -1.32
CA VAL A 362 -16.17 -4.93 -0.30
C VAL A 362 -16.19 -5.65 1.04
N GLN A 363 -17.31 -6.27 1.41
CA GLN A 363 -17.42 -7.07 2.62
C GLN A 363 -16.50 -8.28 2.55
N LYS A 364 -16.50 -9.03 1.44
CA LYS A 364 -15.61 -10.16 1.19
C LYS A 364 -14.14 -9.75 1.28
N PHE A 365 -13.78 -8.60 0.71
CA PHE A 365 -12.42 -8.06 0.84
C PHE A 365 -12.03 -7.84 2.30
N LEU A 366 -12.87 -7.17 3.08
CA LEU A 366 -12.63 -6.95 4.50
C LEU A 366 -12.51 -8.25 5.29
N ASP A 367 -13.37 -9.25 4.99
CA ASP A 367 -13.33 -10.56 5.63
C ASP A 367 -11.98 -11.27 5.49
N THR A 368 -11.34 -11.13 4.35
CA THR A 368 -10.07 -11.79 4.05
C THR A 368 -8.85 -10.99 4.52
N HIS A 369 -8.92 -9.64 4.54
CA HIS A 369 -7.76 -8.77 4.71
C HIS A 369 -7.62 -8.15 6.11
N THR A 370 -8.58 -8.36 7.04
CA THR A 370 -8.55 -7.68 8.35
C THR A 370 -8.31 -8.60 9.55
N LYS A 371 -8.22 -9.92 9.33
CA LYS A 371 -8.24 -10.91 10.43
C LYS A 371 -6.86 -11.47 10.77
N VAL A 372 -6.00 -11.65 9.80
CA VAL A 372 -4.71 -12.34 9.95
C VAL A 372 -3.57 -11.59 9.24
N ASP A 373 -2.36 -11.72 9.77
CA ASP A 373 -1.16 -11.22 9.13
C ASP A 373 -0.62 -12.28 8.17
N VAL A 374 -0.68 -12.00 6.86
CA VAL A 374 -0.17 -12.88 5.80
C VAL A 374 0.69 -12.07 4.84
N GLY A 375 1.81 -12.66 4.42
CA GLY A 375 2.73 -12.06 3.46
C GLY A 375 3.70 -11.05 4.06
N GLY A 376 4.50 -10.42 3.20
CA GLY A 376 5.58 -9.51 3.57
C GLY A 376 5.11 -8.10 3.96
N VAL A 377 6.10 -7.21 4.12
CA VAL A 377 5.90 -5.80 4.54
C VAL A 377 4.99 -4.96 3.63
N SER A 378 4.75 -5.40 2.38
CA SER A 378 3.82 -4.74 1.43
C SER A 378 2.41 -5.30 1.46
N SER A 379 2.17 -6.43 2.14
CA SER A 379 0.88 -7.08 2.19
C SER A 379 -0.19 -6.18 2.81
N THR A 380 -1.41 -6.27 2.29
CA THR A 380 -2.62 -5.65 2.85
C THR A 380 -3.39 -6.60 3.79
N TYR A 381 -2.98 -7.87 3.88
CA TYR A 381 -3.51 -8.82 4.85
C TYR A 381 -2.90 -8.56 6.23
N ARG A 382 -3.68 -8.01 7.14
CA ARG A 382 -3.23 -7.67 8.49
C ARG A 382 -4.30 -7.99 9.53
N ASN A 383 -3.87 -8.35 10.73
CA ASN A 383 -4.76 -8.19 11.87
C ASN A 383 -4.97 -6.69 12.11
N SER A 384 -6.12 -6.19 11.65
CA SER A 384 -6.38 -4.75 11.59
C SER A 384 -6.35 -4.10 12.98
N LYS A 385 -6.69 -4.83 14.04
CA LYS A 385 -6.72 -4.29 15.41
C LYS A 385 -5.33 -4.04 15.99
N SER A 386 -4.33 -4.86 15.63
CA SER A 386 -2.96 -4.75 16.15
C SER A 386 -2.02 -3.99 15.22
N ALA A 387 -2.23 -4.06 13.90
CA ALA A 387 -1.34 -3.49 12.89
C ALA A 387 -1.01 -1.99 13.07
N PRO A 388 -1.94 -1.10 13.49
CA PRO A 388 -1.62 0.31 13.73
C PRO A 388 -0.63 0.54 14.86
N PHE A 389 -0.54 -0.40 15.81
CA PHE A 389 0.15 -0.23 17.08
C PHE A 389 1.46 -1.04 17.20
N HIS A 390 1.92 -1.72 16.14
CA HIS A 390 3.16 -2.51 16.14
C HIS A 390 4.39 -1.69 16.55
N TRP A 391 4.43 -0.40 16.22
CA TRP A 391 5.51 0.51 16.62
C TRP A 391 5.78 0.50 18.12
N ARG A 392 4.78 0.19 18.96
CA ARG A 392 4.90 0.11 20.42
C ARG A 392 5.86 -1.00 20.88
N GLN A 393 6.00 -2.04 20.05
CA GLN A 393 6.92 -3.17 20.31
C GLN A 393 8.19 -3.07 19.46
N ASP A 394 8.08 -2.57 18.23
CA ASP A 394 9.15 -2.61 17.22
C ASP A 394 10.17 -1.49 17.37
N LEU A 395 9.79 -0.34 17.97
CA LEU A 395 10.67 0.77 18.24
C LEU A 395 11.18 0.75 19.67
N SER A 396 12.47 1.03 19.85
CA SER A 396 13.01 1.36 21.18
C SER A 396 12.41 2.67 21.70
N PHE A 397 12.35 2.85 23.02
CA PHE A 397 11.87 4.11 23.59
C PHE A 397 12.72 5.31 23.20
N LEU A 398 14.02 5.13 22.94
CA LEU A 398 14.88 6.21 22.44
C LEU A 398 14.45 6.70 21.06
N GLU A 399 14.10 5.77 20.16
CA GLU A 399 13.56 6.11 18.83
C GLU A 399 12.20 6.80 18.94
N VAL A 400 11.31 6.28 19.77
CA VAL A 400 9.99 6.90 20.02
C VAL A 400 10.16 8.32 20.55
N ARG A 401 11.05 8.53 21.54
CA ARG A 401 11.33 9.86 22.09
C ARG A 401 11.92 10.80 21.03
N ALA A 402 12.81 10.30 20.17
CA ALA A 402 13.38 11.11 19.08
C ALA A 402 12.29 11.56 18.09
N ILE A 403 11.37 10.67 17.70
CA ILE A 403 10.23 11.01 16.84
C ILE A 403 9.33 12.03 17.54
N GLN A 404 8.90 11.77 18.77
CA GLN A 404 7.99 12.64 19.53
C GLN A 404 8.53 14.07 19.68
N ARG A 405 9.85 14.23 19.88
CA ARG A 405 10.49 15.55 19.98
C ARG A 405 10.25 16.43 18.75
N HIS A 406 10.29 15.83 17.54
CA HIS A 406 10.05 16.55 16.28
C HIS A 406 8.56 16.64 15.93
N CYS A 407 7.75 15.74 16.45
CA CYS A 407 6.36 15.52 16.04
C CYS A 407 5.34 16.01 17.07
N LYS A 408 5.75 16.64 18.17
CA LYS A 408 4.84 17.01 19.27
C LYS A 408 3.63 17.78 18.76
N GLN A 409 3.82 18.86 18.02
CA GLN A 409 2.72 19.66 17.48
C GLN A 409 1.78 18.85 16.58
N ALA A 410 2.33 18.01 15.67
CA ALA A 410 1.53 17.16 14.80
C ALA A 410 0.74 16.12 15.62
N MET A 411 1.37 15.51 16.64
CA MET A 411 0.72 14.55 17.53
C MET A 411 -0.43 15.20 18.31
N ASP A 412 -0.20 16.35 18.92
CA ASP A 412 -1.22 17.10 19.65
C ASP A 412 -2.41 17.46 18.73
N SER A 413 -2.12 17.94 17.51
CA SER A 413 -3.14 18.32 16.53
C SER A 413 -4.02 17.13 16.10
N TRP A 414 -3.43 15.96 15.91
CA TRP A 414 -4.13 14.79 15.38
C TRP A 414 -4.59 13.81 16.48
N GLY A 415 -4.46 14.18 17.76
CA GLY A 415 -4.90 13.37 18.89
C GLY A 415 -4.05 12.12 19.11
N TYR A 416 -2.72 12.26 19.07
CA TYR A 416 -1.77 11.20 19.43
C TYR A 416 -1.07 11.52 20.75
N VAL A 417 -1.22 10.64 21.71
CA VAL A 417 -0.67 10.79 23.09
C VAL A 417 0.81 10.38 23.12
N GLU A 418 1.65 11.11 23.86
CA GLU A 418 3.07 10.80 24.03
C GLU A 418 3.30 9.58 24.95
N ALA A 419 4.30 8.78 24.62
CA ALA A 419 4.86 7.78 25.53
C ALA A 419 5.94 8.41 26.42
N PHE A 420 5.90 8.16 27.74
CA PHE A 420 6.81 8.77 28.70
C PHE A 420 8.02 7.90 29.06
N ASN A 421 7.87 6.58 28.94
CA ASN A 421 8.92 5.59 29.16
C ASN A 421 8.60 4.28 28.41
N SER A 422 9.50 3.33 28.46
CA SER A 422 9.37 2.06 27.75
C SER A 422 8.20 1.18 28.20
N THR A 423 7.83 1.20 29.45
CA THR A 423 6.67 0.47 29.97
C THR A 423 5.39 1.12 29.51
N HIS A 424 5.26 2.43 29.67
CA HIS A 424 4.10 3.20 29.20
C HIS A 424 3.91 3.02 27.67
N GLN A 425 4.99 3.08 26.85
CA GLN A 425 4.93 2.86 25.42
C GLN A 425 4.20 1.56 25.03
N ARG A 426 4.34 0.50 25.81
CA ARG A 426 3.79 -0.82 25.49
C ARG A 426 2.32 -0.98 25.89
N GLU A 427 1.86 -0.23 26.88
CA GLU A 427 0.58 -0.50 27.58
C GLU A 427 -0.49 0.56 27.34
N PHE A 428 -0.11 1.83 27.07
CA PHE A 428 -1.06 2.93 26.98
C PHE A 428 -1.89 2.93 25.70
N ASN A 429 -3.03 3.63 25.72
CA ASN A 429 -3.77 3.98 24.52
C ASN A 429 -3.11 5.22 23.88
N PRO A 430 -2.54 5.11 22.66
CA PRO A 430 -1.89 6.24 22.01
C PRO A 430 -2.85 7.23 21.36
N LEU A 431 -4.16 7.04 21.49
CA LEU A 431 -5.18 7.85 20.82
C LEU A 431 -5.95 8.68 21.83
N SER A 432 -6.18 9.93 21.48
CA SER A 432 -7.16 10.84 22.11
C SER A 432 -8.05 11.46 21.04
N ASP A 433 -9.07 12.18 21.44
CA ASP A 433 -9.89 12.94 20.51
C ASP A 433 -9.10 14.08 19.87
N TYR A 434 -9.45 14.43 18.63
CA TYR A 434 -8.97 15.62 17.94
C TYR A 434 -10.15 16.37 17.33
N LYS A 435 -9.99 17.67 17.15
CA LYS A 435 -11.03 18.54 16.60
C LYS A 435 -10.51 19.28 15.38
N LEU A 436 -11.31 19.38 14.34
CA LEU A 436 -11.00 20.18 13.15
C LEU A 436 -11.68 21.56 13.19
N ALA A 437 -12.72 21.69 14.00
CA ALA A 437 -13.47 22.95 14.20
C ALA A 437 -13.93 23.07 15.66
#